data_6a33480611b8fda5e5e02e23d5cf317b
#
_entry.id   6a33480611b8fda5e5e02e23d5cf317b
#
_cell.length_a   1.000
_cell.length_b   1.000
_cell.length_c   1.000
_cell.angle_alpha   90.00
_cell.angle_beta   90.00
_cell.angle_gamma   90.00
#
_symmetry.space_group_name_H-M   'P 1'
#
loop_
_entity.id
_entity.type
_entity.pdbx_description
1 polymer ?
#
loop_
_entity_poly.entity_id
_entity_poly.type
_entity_poly.pdbx_seq_one_letter_code
_entity_poly.pdbx_strand_id
1 'polypeptide(L)'
;MVSVLQVYNTLKDLANKDQKGFITPAVFNNFTNVAQINIYNELFQELVKAKQIQRQNFDPGRDKSVRKQVKEDLSYFIVSDLEIPGEDTIFFKPDNLSKIISISCSDYGRADIEIDDKRHERRTVELVYDVEEIDRILTSNLSTPTESFPVALITQDIEVFPSLIDKIRLTYYRLPGSIKESDGSFVDSSPAYTEVSIGGVIVFSPLNSLNFMLPSHYLTELVMEMAKLIGVRLRDPNIVGFASQEEASE
;
A
#
# COMPACT_ATOMS: atom_id res chain seq x y z
N MET A 1 8.14 -8.81 9.44
CA MET A 1 8.55 -7.42 9.16
C MET A 1 10.06 -7.33 9.12
N VAL A 2 10.64 -6.55 8.22
CA VAL A 2 12.09 -6.33 8.13
C VAL A 2 12.55 -5.43 9.27
N SER A 3 13.63 -5.83 9.97
CA SER A 3 14.17 -5.06 11.10
C SER A 3 14.97 -3.85 10.61
N VAL A 4 14.65 -2.66 11.12
CA VAL A 4 15.38 -1.43 10.81
C VAL A 4 16.84 -1.48 11.28
N LEU A 5 17.10 -2.13 12.42
CA LEU A 5 18.45 -2.33 12.96
C LEU A 5 19.30 -3.19 12.01
N GLN A 6 18.73 -4.26 11.49
CA GLN A 6 19.44 -5.17 10.58
C GLN A 6 19.82 -4.47 9.28
N VAL A 7 18.88 -3.73 8.68
CA VAL A 7 19.11 -2.94 7.45
C VAL A 7 20.19 -1.89 7.69
N TYR A 8 20.10 -1.13 8.78
CA TYR A 8 21.08 -0.10 9.12
C TYR A 8 22.48 -0.65 9.29
N ASN A 9 22.63 -1.75 10.06
CA ASN A 9 23.94 -2.38 10.27
C ASN A 9 24.53 -2.93 8.96
N THR A 10 23.72 -3.58 8.13
CA THR A 10 24.16 -4.11 6.85
C THR A 10 24.66 -2.98 5.92
N LEU A 11 23.93 -1.87 5.85
CA LEU A 11 24.33 -0.72 5.04
C LEU A 11 25.57 -0.03 5.59
N LYS A 12 25.70 0.06 6.91
CA LYS A 12 26.90 0.61 7.55
C LYS A 12 28.13 -0.24 7.27
N ASP A 13 27.98 -1.56 7.33
CA ASP A 13 29.08 -2.49 7.01
C ASP A 13 29.47 -2.42 5.53
N LEU A 14 28.49 -2.31 4.63
CA LEU A 14 28.71 -2.12 3.21
C LEU A 14 29.47 -0.81 2.92
N ALA A 15 29.04 0.31 3.50
CA ALA A 15 29.69 1.60 3.33
C ALA A 15 31.10 1.65 3.95
N ASN A 16 31.31 1.01 5.09
CA ASN A 16 32.61 0.93 5.76
C ASN A 16 33.62 0.08 5.00
N LYS A 17 33.17 -1.02 4.35
CA LYS A 17 34.03 -1.91 3.56
C LYS A 17 34.78 -1.17 2.46
N ASP A 18 34.15 -0.18 1.87
CA ASP A 18 34.72 0.63 0.79
C ASP A 18 35.52 1.84 1.28
N GLN A 19 35.68 2.03 2.60
CA GLN A 19 36.38 3.17 3.27
C GLN A 19 35.89 4.56 2.85
N LYS A 20 34.67 4.70 2.36
CA LYS A 20 34.25 5.90 1.64
C LYS A 20 33.09 6.67 2.26
N GLY A 21 32.50 6.20 3.33
CA GLY A 21 31.36 6.93 3.87
C GLY A 21 30.94 6.50 5.26
N PHE A 22 30.44 7.45 6.01
CA PHE A 22 29.79 7.23 7.30
C PHE A 22 28.29 7.48 7.12
N ILE A 23 27.48 6.44 7.32
CA ILE A 23 26.03 6.56 7.27
C ILE A 23 25.55 6.94 8.69
N THR A 24 25.04 8.15 8.82
CA THR A 24 24.43 8.59 10.09
C THR A 24 22.97 8.12 10.16
N PRO A 25 22.40 7.91 11.37
CA PRO A 25 20.99 7.61 11.54
C PRO A 25 20.06 8.60 10.82
N ALA A 26 20.40 9.89 10.81
CA ALA A 26 19.63 10.92 10.13
C ALA A 26 19.61 10.73 8.60
N VAL A 27 20.76 10.41 8.02
CA VAL A 27 20.84 10.13 6.57
C VAL A 27 20.05 8.86 6.22
N PHE A 28 20.20 7.82 7.02
CA PHE A 28 19.46 6.57 6.84
C PHE A 28 17.94 6.82 6.88
N ASN A 29 17.43 7.49 7.92
CA ASN A 29 16.01 7.73 8.11
C ASN A 29 15.38 8.57 6.97
N ASN A 30 16.14 9.44 6.30
CA ASN A 30 15.63 10.21 5.16
C ASN A 30 15.25 9.32 3.96
N PHE A 31 15.82 8.12 3.85
CA PHE A 31 15.58 7.23 2.71
C PHE A 31 14.71 6.02 3.04
N THR A 32 14.48 5.72 4.32
CA THR A 32 13.73 4.53 4.73
C THR A 32 12.34 4.45 4.12
N ASN A 33 11.59 5.55 4.18
CA ASN A 33 10.23 5.59 3.65
C ASN A 33 10.22 5.55 2.12
N VAL A 34 11.18 6.21 1.47
CA VAL A 34 11.30 6.21 0.01
C VAL A 34 11.57 4.79 -0.50
N ALA A 35 12.55 4.10 0.10
CA ALA A 35 12.88 2.72 -0.26
C ALA A 35 11.68 1.78 -0.07
N GLN A 36 10.96 1.91 1.05
CA GLN A 36 9.78 1.10 1.31
C GLN A 36 8.66 1.35 0.28
N ILE A 37 8.42 2.60 -0.11
CA ILE A 37 7.43 2.96 -1.12
C ILE A 37 7.84 2.44 -2.50
N ASN A 38 9.14 2.49 -2.85
CA ASN A 38 9.63 1.97 -4.13
C ASN A 38 9.33 0.47 -4.26
N ILE A 39 9.71 -0.35 -3.27
CA ILE A 39 9.42 -1.79 -3.26
C ILE A 39 7.90 -2.05 -3.29
N TYR A 40 7.12 -1.28 -2.51
CA TYR A 40 5.66 -1.38 -2.56
C TYR A 40 5.10 -1.14 -3.97
N ASN A 41 5.62 -0.15 -4.70
CA ASN A 41 5.20 0.12 -6.06
C ASN A 41 5.65 -0.98 -7.05
N GLU A 42 6.83 -1.57 -6.85
CA GLU A 42 7.34 -2.70 -7.64
C GLU A 42 6.41 -3.91 -7.53
N LEU A 43 5.93 -4.24 -6.33
CA LEU A 43 4.95 -5.30 -6.12
C LEU A 43 3.68 -5.15 -6.98
N PHE A 44 3.21 -3.91 -7.16
CA PHE A 44 2.07 -3.66 -8.08
C PHE A 44 2.46 -3.83 -9.54
N GLN A 45 3.67 -3.42 -9.92
CA GLN A 45 4.15 -3.62 -11.30
C GLN A 45 4.27 -5.10 -11.62
N GLU A 46 4.82 -5.90 -10.71
CA GLU A 46 4.88 -7.36 -10.84
C GLU A 46 3.48 -7.98 -10.95
N LEU A 47 2.53 -7.54 -10.14
CA LEU A 47 1.14 -7.99 -10.23
C LEU A 47 0.54 -7.69 -11.60
N VAL A 48 0.82 -6.52 -12.18
CA VAL A 48 0.36 -6.13 -13.53
C VAL A 48 1.05 -6.97 -14.59
N LYS A 49 2.38 -7.13 -14.52
CA LYS A 49 3.15 -7.99 -15.43
C LYS A 49 2.64 -9.43 -15.41
N ALA A 50 2.44 -10.01 -14.22
CA ALA A 50 1.89 -11.36 -14.09
C ALA A 50 0.48 -11.51 -14.70
N LYS A 51 -0.36 -10.47 -14.59
CA LYS A 51 -1.68 -10.46 -15.26
C LYS A 51 -1.55 -10.39 -16.78
N GLN A 52 -0.59 -9.63 -17.32
CA GLN A 52 -0.36 -9.50 -18.77
C GLN A 52 0.18 -10.80 -19.36
N ILE A 53 1.17 -11.43 -18.72
CA ILE A 53 1.72 -12.72 -19.13
C ILE A 53 0.64 -13.81 -19.16
N GLN A 54 -0.24 -13.83 -18.15
CA GLN A 54 -1.36 -14.79 -18.12
C GLN A 54 -2.32 -14.62 -19.30
N ARG A 55 -2.47 -13.40 -19.83
CA ARG A 55 -3.31 -13.14 -21.01
C ARG A 55 -2.64 -13.59 -22.31
N GLN A 56 -1.31 -13.62 -22.36
CA GLN A 56 -0.52 -13.94 -23.55
C GLN A 56 -0.13 -15.42 -23.64
N ASN A 57 0.07 -16.09 -22.49
CA ASN A 57 0.53 -17.47 -22.44
C ASN A 57 -0.58 -18.43 -22.03
N PHE A 58 -0.67 -19.53 -22.81
CA PHE A 58 -1.62 -20.64 -22.55
C PHE A 58 -1.18 -21.56 -21.39
N ASP A 59 -0.06 -21.29 -20.71
CA ASP A 59 0.42 -22.12 -19.60
C ASP A 59 -0.03 -21.54 -18.24
N PRO A 60 -1.09 -22.10 -17.63
CA PRO A 60 -1.72 -21.53 -16.45
C PRO A 60 -1.02 -21.90 -15.12
N GLY A 61 0.05 -22.71 -15.15
CA GLY A 61 0.64 -23.28 -13.94
C GLY A 61 1.63 -22.37 -13.22
N ARG A 62 2.59 -21.82 -13.94
CA ARG A 62 3.74 -21.07 -13.37
C ARG A 62 3.33 -19.69 -12.87
N ASP A 63 2.50 -19.00 -13.63
CA ASP A 63 2.12 -17.60 -13.32
C ASP A 63 1.15 -17.48 -12.15
N LYS A 64 0.43 -18.56 -11.81
CA LYS A 64 -0.48 -18.57 -10.65
C LYS A 64 0.27 -18.50 -9.32
N SER A 65 1.48 -19.10 -9.21
CA SER A 65 2.26 -19.11 -7.98
C SER A 65 2.85 -17.73 -7.67
N VAL A 66 3.49 -17.07 -8.64
CA VAL A 66 4.03 -15.71 -8.50
C VAL A 66 2.93 -14.73 -8.15
N ARG A 67 1.81 -14.77 -8.88
CA ARG A 67 0.67 -13.90 -8.60
C ARG A 67 0.07 -14.14 -7.20
N LYS A 68 0.09 -15.37 -6.72
CA LYS A 68 -0.39 -15.70 -5.38
C LYS A 68 0.55 -15.12 -4.33
N GLN A 69 1.85 -15.29 -4.49
CA GLN A 69 2.86 -14.77 -3.57
C GLN A 69 2.79 -13.24 -3.47
N VAL A 70 2.82 -12.52 -4.60
CA VAL A 70 2.71 -11.06 -4.62
C VAL A 70 1.41 -10.58 -3.96
N LYS A 71 0.30 -11.30 -4.13
CA LYS A 71 -0.95 -10.97 -3.43
C LYS A 71 -0.88 -11.23 -1.93
N GLU A 72 -0.19 -12.29 -1.49
CA GLU A 72 0.04 -12.58 -0.08
C GLU A 72 0.90 -11.47 0.54
N ASP A 73 1.94 -11.02 -0.13
CA ASP A 73 2.81 -9.94 0.31
C ASP A 73 2.07 -8.58 0.38
N LEU A 74 1.28 -8.28 -0.63
CA LEU A 74 0.43 -7.09 -0.63
C LEU A 74 -0.71 -7.16 0.40
N SER A 75 -1.06 -8.35 0.92
CA SER A 75 -2.12 -8.49 1.93
C SER A 75 -1.84 -7.75 3.23
N TYR A 76 -0.57 -7.53 3.56
CA TYR A 76 -0.15 -6.73 4.72
C TYR A 76 -0.60 -5.26 4.65
N PHE A 77 -0.90 -4.79 3.45
CA PHE A 77 -1.33 -3.40 3.20
C PHE A 77 -2.83 -3.27 2.96
N ILE A 78 -3.59 -4.37 3.05
CA ILE A 78 -5.05 -4.33 2.84
C ILE A 78 -5.75 -3.86 4.11
N VAL A 79 -6.58 -2.85 3.95
CA VAL A 79 -7.61 -2.46 4.92
C VAL A 79 -8.95 -2.93 4.37
N SER A 80 -9.59 -3.82 5.10
CA SER A 80 -10.87 -4.41 4.70
C SER A 80 -12.03 -3.76 5.43
N ASP A 81 -13.13 -3.54 4.70
CA ASP A 81 -14.42 -3.17 5.28
C ASP A 81 -14.39 -1.89 6.15
N LEU A 82 -13.59 -0.89 5.77
CA LEU A 82 -13.63 0.40 6.43
C LEU A 82 -14.97 1.07 6.14
N GLU A 83 -15.77 1.31 7.18
CA GLU A 83 -17.03 2.02 7.04
C GLU A 83 -16.76 3.52 6.96
N ILE A 84 -17.27 4.15 5.90
CA ILE A 84 -17.16 5.59 5.66
C ILE A 84 -18.58 6.14 5.58
N PRO A 85 -18.94 7.07 6.47
CA PRO A 85 -20.20 7.81 6.37
C PRO A 85 -20.11 8.79 5.20
N GLY A 86 -21.21 8.98 4.49
CA GLY A 86 -21.36 9.97 3.43
C GLY A 86 -22.00 11.25 3.90
N GLU A 87 -21.69 12.33 3.21
CA GLU A 87 -22.44 13.58 3.25
C GLU A 87 -23.11 13.73 1.86
N ASP A 88 -24.41 13.52 1.81
CA ASP A 88 -25.18 13.36 0.57
C ASP A 88 -24.67 12.19 -0.28
N THR A 89 -24.03 12.50 -1.43
CA THR A 89 -23.43 11.49 -2.33
C THR A 89 -21.93 11.36 -2.18
N ILE A 90 -21.31 12.21 -1.35
CA ILE A 90 -19.84 12.36 -1.27
C ILE A 90 -19.30 11.60 -0.08
N PHE A 91 -18.25 10.79 -0.33
CA PHE A 91 -17.53 10.01 0.67
C PHE A 91 -16.05 10.37 0.62
N PHE A 92 -15.50 10.84 1.72
CA PHE A 92 -14.09 11.25 1.78
C PHE A 92 -13.17 10.04 1.81
N LYS A 93 -12.13 10.11 0.98
CA LYS A 93 -11.10 9.08 0.97
C LYS A 93 -10.23 9.16 2.22
N PRO A 94 -9.82 8.02 2.79
CA PRO A 94 -8.80 8.02 3.82
C PRO A 94 -7.46 8.56 3.30
N ASP A 95 -6.74 9.36 4.10
CA ASP A 95 -5.46 9.98 3.72
C ASP A 95 -4.38 8.97 3.33
N ASN A 96 -4.45 7.77 3.90
CA ASN A 96 -3.52 6.68 3.62
C ASN A 96 -3.92 5.76 2.47
N LEU A 97 -4.95 6.12 1.70
CA LEU A 97 -5.41 5.32 0.57
C LEU A 97 -4.40 5.34 -0.57
N SER A 98 -3.99 4.16 -1.02
CA SER A 98 -3.17 3.99 -2.23
C SER A 98 -4.01 3.55 -3.42
N LYS A 99 -4.69 2.41 -3.32
CA LYS A 99 -5.50 1.85 -4.42
C LYS A 99 -6.77 1.20 -3.88
N ILE A 100 -7.89 1.51 -4.49
CA ILE A 100 -9.19 0.91 -4.16
C ILE A 100 -9.23 -0.52 -4.72
N ILE A 101 -9.67 -1.46 -3.88
CA ILE A 101 -9.93 -2.85 -4.27
C ILE A 101 -11.40 -3.01 -4.62
N SER A 102 -12.28 -2.60 -3.71
CA SER A 102 -13.72 -2.68 -3.89
C SER A 102 -14.45 -1.72 -2.97
N ILE A 103 -15.62 -1.29 -3.40
CA ILE A 103 -16.58 -0.57 -2.59
C ILE A 103 -17.84 -1.43 -2.50
N SER A 104 -18.43 -1.50 -1.33
CA SER A 104 -19.72 -2.14 -1.12
C SER A 104 -20.61 -1.25 -0.25
N CYS A 105 -21.91 -1.35 -0.45
CA CYS A 105 -22.91 -0.72 0.40
C CYS A 105 -23.75 -1.79 1.09
N SER A 106 -24.33 -1.42 2.25
CA SER A 106 -25.32 -2.24 2.93
C SER A 106 -26.69 -1.90 2.39
N ASP A 107 -27.60 -2.88 2.40
CA ASP A 107 -29.00 -2.69 1.99
C ASP A 107 -29.76 -1.96 3.13
N TYR A 108 -29.99 -0.67 2.99
CA TYR A 108 -30.70 0.13 4.00
C TYR A 108 -32.24 0.12 3.86
N GLY A 109 -32.80 -0.71 3.01
CA GLY A 109 -34.23 -0.69 2.70
C GLY A 109 -35.11 -1.70 3.43
N ARG A 110 -34.57 -2.61 4.24
CA ARG A 110 -35.34 -3.65 4.92
C ARG A 110 -35.01 -3.73 6.42
N ALA A 111 -35.50 -2.77 7.18
CA ALA A 111 -35.41 -2.75 8.64
C ALA A 111 -36.18 -3.87 9.34
N ASP A 112 -36.96 -4.69 8.62
CA ASP A 112 -37.92 -5.63 9.20
C ASP A 112 -37.52 -7.11 9.12
N ILE A 113 -36.32 -7.45 8.62
CA ILE A 113 -35.86 -8.83 8.58
C ILE A 113 -34.54 -8.94 9.36
N GLU A 114 -34.63 -9.35 10.62
CA GLU A 114 -33.49 -9.89 11.37
C GLU A 114 -33.01 -11.18 10.70
N ILE A 115 -32.23 -11.04 9.64
CA ILE A 115 -31.51 -12.16 9.05
C ILE A 115 -30.12 -12.16 9.68
N ASP A 116 -29.83 -13.17 10.44
CA ASP A 116 -28.58 -13.43 11.19
C ASP A 116 -27.36 -13.65 10.28
N ASP A 117 -27.46 -13.41 8.99
CA ASP A 117 -26.39 -13.62 8.02
C ASP A 117 -25.98 -12.33 7.30
N LYS A 118 -25.12 -11.55 7.96
CA LYS A 118 -24.55 -10.27 7.47
C LYS A 118 -23.85 -10.35 6.11
N ARG A 119 -23.73 -11.53 5.50
CA ARG A 119 -23.04 -11.71 4.20
C ARG A 119 -23.93 -11.48 2.99
N HIS A 120 -25.23 -11.62 3.13
CA HIS A 120 -26.18 -11.50 2.02
C HIS A 120 -26.67 -10.08 1.74
N GLU A 121 -26.33 -9.12 2.60
CA GLU A 121 -26.77 -7.72 2.50
C GLU A 121 -25.77 -6.79 1.82
N ARG A 122 -24.65 -7.32 1.31
CA ARG A 122 -23.61 -6.49 0.68
C ARG A 122 -23.79 -6.45 -0.82
N ARG A 123 -23.96 -5.24 -1.35
CA ARG A 123 -23.94 -4.99 -2.79
C ARG A 123 -22.63 -4.36 -3.18
N THR A 124 -22.04 -4.89 -4.24
CA THR A 124 -20.81 -4.32 -4.83
C THR A 124 -21.20 -3.09 -5.63
N VAL A 125 -20.46 -2.01 -5.42
CA VAL A 125 -20.60 -0.76 -6.16
C VAL A 125 -19.70 -0.85 -7.40
N GLU A 126 -20.23 -0.51 -8.58
CA GLU A 126 -19.44 -0.41 -9.80
C GLU A 126 -18.55 0.83 -9.76
N LEU A 127 -17.26 0.68 -10.07
CA LEU A 127 -16.29 1.76 -10.00
C LEU A 127 -16.07 2.38 -11.38
N VAL A 128 -16.38 3.66 -11.51
CA VAL A 128 -16.14 4.46 -12.71
C VAL A 128 -15.09 5.51 -12.42
N TYR A 129 -14.14 5.69 -13.31
CA TYR A 129 -13.04 6.66 -13.18
C TYR A 129 -13.12 7.80 -14.19
N ASP A 130 -14.08 7.72 -15.11
CA ASP A 130 -14.27 8.69 -16.17
C ASP A 130 -15.57 9.47 -15.94
N VAL A 131 -15.45 10.80 -15.91
CA VAL A 131 -16.59 11.70 -15.70
C VAL A 131 -17.58 11.63 -16.88
N GLU A 132 -17.09 11.46 -18.10
CA GLU A 132 -17.98 11.34 -19.27
C GLU A 132 -18.79 10.02 -19.24
N GLU A 133 -18.21 8.97 -18.67
CA GLU A 133 -18.86 7.68 -18.52
C GLU A 133 -19.98 7.77 -17.48
N ILE A 134 -19.75 8.38 -16.33
CA ILE A 134 -20.76 8.54 -15.30
C ILE A 134 -21.93 9.41 -15.79
N ASP A 135 -21.66 10.49 -16.51
CA ASP A 135 -22.71 11.35 -17.08
C ASP A 135 -23.62 10.57 -18.05
N ARG A 136 -23.04 9.69 -18.87
CA ARG A 136 -23.82 8.81 -19.75
C ARG A 136 -24.68 7.82 -18.98
N ILE A 137 -24.16 7.27 -17.88
CA ILE A 137 -24.89 6.34 -17.02
C ILE A 137 -26.06 7.06 -16.35
N LEU A 138 -25.83 8.25 -15.79
CA LEU A 138 -26.84 9.03 -15.08
C LEU A 138 -27.96 9.55 -15.99
N THR A 139 -27.63 9.86 -17.25
CA THR A 139 -28.61 10.33 -18.23
C THR A 139 -29.33 9.22 -18.98
N SER A 140 -28.91 7.97 -18.82
CA SER A 140 -29.49 6.81 -19.49
C SER A 140 -30.74 6.32 -18.77
N ASN A 141 -31.84 6.17 -19.49
CA ASN A 141 -33.06 5.55 -18.95
C ASN A 141 -32.93 4.04 -18.65
N LEU A 142 -31.93 3.37 -19.21
CA LEU A 142 -31.73 1.92 -19.08
C LEU A 142 -30.66 1.58 -18.04
N SER A 143 -29.71 2.46 -17.82
CA SER A 143 -28.53 2.22 -16.97
C SER A 143 -28.51 3.11 -15.74
N THR A 144 -29.60 3.81 -15.43
CA THR A 144 -29.69 4.66 -14.24
C THR A 144 -29.36 3.87 -12.98
N PRO A 145 -28.42 4.34 -12.13
CA PRO A 145 -28.06 3.66 -10.90
C PRO A 145 -29.25 3.46 -9.97
N THR A 146 -29.34 2.29 -9.39
CA THR A 146 -30.38 1.94 -8.41
C THR A 146 -29.71 1.44 -7.14
N GLU A 147 -30.45 1.32 -6.05
CA GLU A 147 -29.93 0.72 -4.81
C GLU A 147 -29.41 -0.71 -5.04
N SER A 148 -29.96 -1.42 -6.01
CA SER A 148 -29.53 -2.78 -6.37
C SER A 148 -28.26 -2.80 -7.22
N PHE A 149 -28.01 -1.74 -7.97
CA PHE A 149 -26.87 -1.58 -8.88
C PHE A 149 -26.28 -0.18 -8.70
N PRO A 150 -25.62 0.07 -7.55
CA PRO A 150 -25.01 1.35 -7.29
C PRO A 150 -23.72 1.53 -8.10
N VAL A 151 -23.44 2.78 -8.44
CA VAL A 151 -22.24 3.17 -9.20
C VAL A 151 -21.50 4.24 -8.42
N ALA A 152 -20.20 4.20 -8.42
CA ALA A 152 -19.33 5.20 -7.78
C ALA A 152 -18.38 5.83 -8.79
N LEU A 153 -18.38 7.16 -8.84
CA LEU A 153 -17.34 7.93 -9.51
C LEU A 153 -16.16 8.15 -8.57
N ILE A 154 -14.97 7.79 -9.02
CA ILE A 154 -13.73 7.91 -8.26
C ILE A 154 -12.91 9.08 -8.81
N THR A 155 -12.99 10.23 -8.13
CA THR A 155 -12.21 11.44 -8.41
C THR A 155 -11.28 11.75 -7.23
N GLN A 156 -11.23 13.00 -6.78
CA GLN A 156 -10.58 13.37 -5.51
C GLN A 156 -11.29 12.68 -4.34
N ASP A 157 -12.61 12.70 -4.36
CA ASP A 157 -13.48 11.99 -3.43
C ASP A 157 -14.17 10.81 -4.12
N ILE A 158 -15.04 10.11 -3.40
CA ILE A 158 -15.87 9.03 -3.92
C ILE A 158 -17.31 9.53 -3.95
N GLU A 159 -17.89 9.67 -5.14
CA GLU A 159 -19.30 10.01 -5.30
C GLU A 159 -20.09 8.75 -5.62
N VAL A 160 -21.10 8.43 -4.83
CA VAL A 160 -21.90 7.21 -5.00
C VAL A 160 -23.33 7.55 -5.40
N PHE A 161 -23.85 6.84 -6.39
CA PHE A 161 -25.21 6.95 -6.89
C PHE A 161 -25.96 5.62 -6.72
N PRO A 162 -27.25 5.66 -6.31
CA PRO A 162 -28.09 6.81 -6.01
C PRO A 162 -27.74 7.48 -4.65
N SER A 163 -28.26 8.70 -4.45
CA SER A 163 -28.03 9.53 -3.24
C SER A 163 -28.64 8.97 -1.95
N LEU A 164 -29.37 7.87 -2.02
CA LEU A 164 -29.98 7.21 -0.86
C LEU A 164 -28.97 6.39 -0.02
N ILE A 165 -27.73 6.28 -0.49
CA ILE A 165 -26.69 5.48 0.17
C ILE A 165 -25.96 6.38 1.16
N ASP A 166 -26.19 6.19 2.45
CA ASP A 166 -25.60 6.99 3.54
C ASP A 166 -24.23 6.50 3.98
N LYS A 167 -23.90 5.23 3.71
CA LYS A 167 -22.66 4.62 4.15
C LYS A 167 -22.12 3.63 3.12
N ILE A 168 -20.82 3.67 2.95
CA ILE A 168 -20.09 2.70 2.14
C ILE A 168 -19.07 1.94 2.98
N ARG A 169 -18.70 0.76 2.50
CA ARG A 169 -17.60 -0.03 3.03
C ARG A 169 -16.51 -0.12 1.98
N LEU A 170 -15.37 0.47 2.30
CA LEU A 170 -14.21 0.55 1.44
C LEU A 170 -13.20 -0.54 1.79
N THR A 171 -12.79 -1.31 0.79
CA THR A 171 -11.62 -2.19 0.88
C THR A 171 -10.54 -1.66 -0.05
N TYR A 172 -9.35 -1.41 0.48
CA TYR A 172 -8.29 -0.74 -0.26
C TYR A 172 -6.90 -1.15 0.19
N TYR A 173 -5.91 -0.87 -0.63
CA TYR A 173 -4.50 -0.91 -0.24
C TYR A 173 -4.12 0.43 0.38
N ARG A 174 -3.58 0.38 1.61
CA ARG A 174 -3.00 1.56 2.27
C ARG A 174 -1.57 1.79 1.82
N LEU A 175 -1.12 3.03 1.89
CA LEU A 175 0.29 3.37 1.74
C LEU A 175 1.11 2.76 2.89
N PRO A 176 2.32 2.23 2.61
CA PRO A 176 3.24 1.86 3.67
C PRO A 176 3.65 3.10 4.47
N GLY A 177 3.90 2.93 5.76
CA GLY A 177 4.20 4.04 6.67
C GLY A 177 2.99 4.55 7.45
N SER A 178 1.81 3.96 7.31
CA SER A 178 0.65 4.26 8.14
C SER A 178 0.22 3.05 8.97
N ILE A 179 -0.02 3.23 10.26
CA ILE A 179 -0.54 2.18 11.16
C ILE A 179 -1.93 2.57 11.61
N LYS A 180 -2.84 1.59 11.62
CA LYS A 180 -4.18 1.77 12.19
C LYS A 180 -4.08 1.62 13.72
N GLU A 181 -4.51 2.63 14.44
CA GLU A 181 -4.61 2.60 15.90
C GLU A 181 -5.88 1.90 16.38
N SER A 182 -5.95 1.64 17.69
CA SER A 182 -7.09 0.96 18.30
C SER A 182 -8.39 1.74 18.23
N ASP A 183 -8.32 3.06 18.10
CA ASP A 183 -9.47 3.96 17.92
C ASP A 183 -9.96 4.04 16.47
N GLY A 184 -9.27 3.37 15.55
CA GLY A 184 -9.59 3.34 14.13
C GLY A 184 -8.89 4.42 13.30
N SER A 185 -8.20 5.37 13.93
CA SER A 185 -7.40 6.39 13.24
C SER A 185 -6.14 5.78 12.60
N PHE A 186 -5.53 6.52 11.68
CA PHE A 186 -4.26 6.13 11.05
C PHE A 186 -3.19 7.15 11.41
N VAL A 187 -2.09 6.65 11.96
CA VAL A 187 -0.92 7.46 12.31
C VAL A 187 0.21 7.19 11.33
N ASP A 188 0.92 8.24 10.93
CA ASP A 188 2.16 8.12 10.15
C ASP A 188 3.21 7.40 11.00
N SER A 189 3.76 6.33 10.45
CA SER A 189 4.74 5.50 11.11
C SER A 189 5.79 5.04 10.11
N SER A 190 6.48 6.02 9.53
CA SER A 190 7.60 5.78 8.65
C SER A 190 8.71 5.02 9.38
N PRO A 191 9.37 4.04 8.74
CA PRO A 191 10.46 3.30 9.36
C PRO A 191 11.57 4.25 9.83
N ALA A 192 11.99 4.08 11.07
CA ALA A 192 13.00 4.96 11.67
C ALA A 192 13.95 4.18 12.59
N TYR A 193 15.23 4.44 12.45
CA TYR A 193 16.28 3.98 13.35
C TYR A 193 16.61 5.09 14.36
N THR A 194 16.56 4.77 15.63
CA THR A 194 16.81 5.74 16.71
C THR A 194 17.85 5.23 17.69
N GLU A 195 18.76 6.11 18.08
CA GLU A 195 19.77 5.88 19.10
C GLU A 195 19.48 6.71 20.35
N VAL A 196 19.81 6.17 21.51
CA VAL A 196 19.68 6.85 22.82
C VAL A 196 21.02 6.78 23.54
N SER A 197 21.40 7.87 24.19
CA SER A 197 22.60 7.92 25.05
C SER A 197 22.25 7.44 26.46
N ILE A 198 22.86 6.33 26.86
CA ILE A 198 22.73 5.79 28.23
C ILE A 198 24.13 5.81 28.87
N GLY A 199 24.31 6.64 29.90
CA GLY A 199 25.60 6.76 30.57
C GLY A 199 26.75 7.25 29.70
N GLY A 200 26.48 8.01 28.64
CA GLY A 200 27.48 8.49 27.68
C GLY A 200 27.79 7.49 26.52
N VAL A 201 27.15 6.33 26.50
CA VAL A 201 27.26 5.35 25.44
C VAL A 201 26.02 5.43 24.53
N ILE A 202 26.24 5.51 23.22
CA ILE A 202 25.17 5.52 22.21
C ILE A 202 24.73 4.10 21.94
N VAL A 203 23.45 3.80 22.19
CA VAL A 203 22.86 2.46 22.04
C VAL A 203 21.58 2.55 21.20
N PHE A 204 21.34 1.54 20.39
CA PHE A 204 20.06 1.40 19.65
C PHE A 204 18.86 1.36 20.61
N SER A 205 17.82 2.14 20.30
CA SER A 205 16.58 2.19 21.07
C SER A 205 15.46 1.43 20.35
N PRO A 206 15.13 0.19 20.75
CA PRO A 206 14.03 -0.56 20.13
C PRO A 206 12.66 0.08 20.32
N LEU A 207 12.46 0.80 21.43
CA LEU A 207 11.18 1.43 21.77
C LEU A 207 10.86 2.65 20.90
N ASN A 208 11.91 3.38 20.47
CA ASN A 208 11.75 4.58 19.66
C ASN A 208 12.03 4.34 18.17
N SER A 209 12.32 3.10 17.79
CA SER A 209 12.61 2.73 16.42
C SER A 209 11.42 1.99 15.82
N LEU A 210 11.13 2.27 14.55
CA LEU A 210 10.04 1.65 13.80
C LEU A 210 10.60 0.77 12.68
N ASN A 211 10.13 -0.47 12.63
CA ASN A 211 10.53 -1.43 11.60
C ASN A 211 9.80 -1.16 10.27
N PHE A 212 10.38 -1.68 9.18
CA PHE A 212 9.73 -1.67 7.88
C PHE A 212 8.48 -2.55 7.87
N MET A 213 7.46 -2.13 7.15
CA MET A 213 6.19 -2.88 7.03
C MET A 213 6.24 -4.01 6.02
N LEU A 214 7.38 -4.25 5.41
CA LEU A 214 7.59 -5.32 4.44
C LEU A 214 7.82 -6.68 5.13
N PRO A 215 7.41 -7.80 4.50
CA PRO A 215 7.77 -9.15 4.92
C PRO A 215 9.29 -9.34 5.01
N SER A 216 9.74 -10.28 5.85
CA SER A 216 11.18 -10.46 6.13
C SER A 216 12.03 -10.89 4.94
N HIS A 217 11.45 -11.51 3.92
CA HIS A 217 12.18 -11.93 2.72
C HIS A 217 12.58 -10.76 1.82
N TYR A 218 11.96 -9.58 1.94
CA TYR A 218 12.36 -8.35 1.23
C TYR A 218 13.58 -7.64 1.84
N LEU A 219 14.28 -8.27 2.80
CA LEU A 219 15.46 -7.66 3.42
C LEU A 219 16.55 -7.32 2.40
N THR A 220 16.84 -8.24 1.49
CA THR A 220 17.91 -8.06 0.49
C THR A 220 17.57 -6.94 -0.48
N GLU A 221 16.37 -6.95 -1.04
CA GLU A 221 15.89 -5.92 -1.96
C GLU A 221 15.88 -4.54 -1.29
N LEU A 222 15.41 -4.47 -0.03
CA LEU A 222 15.41 -3.23 0.73
C LEU A 222 16.81 -2.69 0.98
N VAL A 223 17.78 -3.56 1.29
CA VAL A 223 19.19 -3.17 1.45
C VAL A 223 19.75 -2.65 0.13
N MET A 224 19.44 -3.30 -0.99
CA MET A 224 19.86 -2.88 -2.33
C MET A 224 19.28 -1.51 -2.70
N GLU A 225 17.98 -1.32 -2.52
CA GLU A 225 17.33 -0.06 -2.82
C GLU A 225 17.87 1.09 -1.94
N MET A 226 18.07 0.82 -0.65
CA MET A 226 18.68 1.78 0.27
C MET A 226 20.14 2.08 -0.12
N ALA A 227 20.94 1.07 -0.50
CA ALA A 227 22.32 1.25 -0.95
C ALA A 227 22.40 2.14 -2.21
N LYS A 228 21.49 1.94 -3.17
CA LYS A 228 21.34 2.75 -4.38
C LYS A 228 21.02 4.22 -4.04
N LEU A 229 20.04 4.45 -3.18
CA LEU A 229 19.63 5.81 -2.76
C LEU A 229 20.75 6.54 -2.01
N ILE A 230 21.42 5.85 -1.07
CA ILE A 230 22.52 6.41 -0.28
C ILE A 230 23.77 6.60 -1.16
N GLY A 231 24.03 5.68 -2.07
CA GLY A 231 25.14 5.74 -3.03
C GLY A 231 25.02 6.93 -3.97
N VAL A 232 23.81 7.25 -4.46
CA VAL A 232 23.55 8.45 -5.24
C VAL A 232 23.85 9.72 -4.44
N ARG A 233 23.41 9.78 -3.19
CA ARG A 233 23.66 10.92 -2.30
C ARG A 233 25.14 11.09 -1.98
N LEU A 234 25.83 9.99 -1.70
CA LEU A 234 27.28 9.99 -1.41
C LEU A 234 28.12 10.20 -2.67
N ARG A 235 27.50 10.22 -3.86
CA ARG A 235 28.17 10.28 -5.16
C ARG A 235 29.21 9.19 -5.35
N ASP A 236 28.93 8.01 -4.81
CA ASP A 236 29.79 6.85 -4.98
C ASP A 236 29.33 5.99 -6.16
N PRO A 237 30.04 6.03 -7.30
CA PRO A 237 29.63 5.32 -8.50
C PRO A 237 29.70 3.78 -8.33
N ASN A 238 30.50 3.28 -7.40
CA ASN A 238 30.64 1.85 -7.19
C ASN A 238 29.41 1.27 -6.48
N ILE A 239 28.89 1.98 -5.46
CA ILE A 239 27.67 1.56 -4.73
C ILE A 239 26.47 1.65 -5.66
N VAL A 240 26.34 2.74 -6.42
CA VAL A 240 25.26 2.92 -7.40
C VAL A 240 25.33 1.85 -8.50
N GLY A 241 26.53 1.59 -9.02
CA GLY A 241 26.75 0.57 -10.05
C GLY A 241 26.39 -0.83 -9.60
N PHE A 242 26.73 -1.20 -8.37
CA PHE A 242 26.38 -2.50 -7.79
C PHE A 242 24.87 -2.66 -7.67
N ALA A 243 24.18 -1.69 -7.07
CA ALA A 243 22.72 -1.72 -6.90
C ALA A 243 21.99 -1.80 -8.25
N SER A 244 22.45 -1.04 -9.27
CA SER A 244 21.84 -1.06 -10.61
C SER A 244 22.13 -2.36 -11.39
N GLN A 245 23.25 -3.01 -11.15
CA GLN A 245 23.59 -4.29 -11.79
C GLN A 245 22.71 -5.43 -11.28
N GLU A 246 22.39 -5.43 -10.00
CA GLU A 246 21.51 -6.43 -9.40
C GLU A 246 20.09 -6.31 -9.97
N GLU A 247 19.54 -5.09 -10.07
CA GLU A 247 18.23 -4.84 -10.72
C GLU A 247 18.17 -5.31 -12.17
N ALA A 248 19.27 -5.22 -12.91
CA ALA A 248 19.32 -5.64 -14.31
C ALA A 248 19.43 -7.16 -14.49
N SER A 249 19.77 -7.90 -13.43
CA SER A 249 19.93 -9.36 -13.45
C SER A 249 18.66 -10.14 -13.09
N GLU A 250 17.64 -9.44 -12.60
CA GLU A 250 16.29 -9.98 -12.34
C GLU A 250 15.35 -9.76 -13.55
#